data_0d86ae19da71b519611411af0916ba80
#
_entry.id   0d86ae19da71b519611411af0916ba80
#
_cell.length_a   1.000
_cell.length_b   1.000
_cell.length_c   1.000
_cell.angle_alpha   90.00
_cell.angle_beta   90.00
_cell.angle_gamma   90.00
#
_symmetry.space_group_name_H-M   'P 1'
#
loop_
_entity.id
_entity.type
_entity.pdbx_description
1 polymer ?
#
loop_
_entity_poly.entity_id
_entity_poly.type
_entity_poly.pdbx_seq_one_letter_code
_entity_poly.pdbx_strand_id
1 'polypeptide(L)'
;MIAHLQGKLVEKTPTQVIIDCGGVGYHVNISLHTYSLLPATDFIKLFTHLQIKEDAHTLFGFVEKSEREIFKLLLSVSGIGASIARTMLSSLDPKQITNAIASGDVLTIQSIKGIGSKTAQRVILDLKEKV
;
A
#
# COMPACT_ATOMS: atom_id res chain seq x y z
N MET A 1 12.98 12.32 2.59
CA MET A 1 12.27 11.08 2.25
C MET A 1 11.84 11.13 0.80
N ILE A 2 11.44 9.99 0.26
CA ILE A 2 11.07 9.89 -1.15
C ILE A 2 9.56 9.96 -1.24
N ALA A 3 9.02 11.08 -1.74
CA ALA A 3 7.57 11.31 -1.82
C ALA A 3 6.95 10.72 -3.08
N HIS A 4 7.69 10.69 -4.16
CA HIS A 4 7.26 10.09 -5.42
C HIS A 4 8.46 9.77 -6.29
N LEU A 5 8.23 8.89 -7.27
CA LEU A 5 9.19 8.59 -8.32
C LEU A 5 8.50 8.77 -9.66
N GLN A 6 9.20 9.36 -10.61
CA GLN A 6 8.70 9.54 -11.97
C GLN A 6 9.81 9.13 -12.95
N GLY A 7 9.50 8.18 -13.81
CA GLY A 7 10.49 7.66 -14.72
C GLY A 7 9.95 6.55 -15.59
N LYS A 8 10.88 5.85 -16.24
CA LYS A 8 10.57 4.77 -17.15
C LYS A 8 10.31 3.48 -16.39
N LEU A 9 9.19 2.83 -16.69
CA LEU A 9 8.86 1.52 -16.16
C LEU A 9 9.63 0.46 -16.94
N VAL A 10 10.67 -0.12 -16.33
CA VAL A 10 11.54 -1.09 -17.01
C VAL A 10 11.21 -2.53 -16.69
N GLU A 11 10.63 -2.81 -15.51
CA GLU A 11 10.12 -4.12 -15.16
C GLU A 11 8.81 -3.99 -14.40
N LYS A 12 7.91 -4.96 -14.62
CA LYS A 12 6.59 -4.94 -14.02
C LYS A 12 6.14 -6.36 -13.69
N THR A 13 5.80 -6.61 -12.42
CA THR A 13 5.11 -7.81 -11.96
C THR A 13 3.92 -7.37 -11.09
N PRO A 14 2.99 -8.29 -10.76
CA PRO A 14 1.88 -7.92 -9.87
C PRO A 14 2.28 -7.41 -8.50
N THR A 15 3.52 -7.69 -8.05
CA THR A 15 3.97 -7.33 -6.70
C THR A 15 5.08 -6.28 -6.68
N GLN A 16 5.74 -6.02 -7.80
CA GLN A 16 6.88 -5.07 -7.83
C GLN A 16 7.10 -4.51 -9.21
N VAL A 17 7.68 -3.32 -9.22
CA VAL A 17 8.12 -2.66 -10.46
C VAL A 17 9.54 -2.14 -10.27
N ILE A 18 10.23 -1.90 -11.39
CA ILE A 18 11.47 -1.14 -11.39
C ILE A 18 11.24 0.10 -12.24
N ILE A 19 11.54 1.27 -11.67
CA ILE A 19 11.41 2.57 -12.34
C ILE A 19 12.80 3.15 -12.51
N ASP A 20 13.16 3.46 -13.76
CA ASP A 20 14.42 4.09 -14.07
C ASP A 20 14.23 5.61 -14.07
N CYS A 21 14.87 6.25 -13.11
CA CYS A 21 14.84 7.70 -12.95
C CYS A 21 16.22 8.26 -13.29
N GLY A 22 16.42 8.62 -14.55
CA GLY A 22 17.68 9.22 -15.00
C GLY A 22 18.89 8.29 -14.86
N GLY A 23 18.71 7.00 -15.03
CA GLY A 23 19.78 6.00 -14.93
C GLY A 23 19.85 5.28 -13.59
N VAL A 24 19.02 5.67 -12.62
CA VAL A 24 18.92 4.97 -11.33
C VAL A 24 17.66 4.13 -11.32
N GLY A 25 17.81 2.82 -11.17
CA GLY A 25 16.66 1.88 -11.12
C GLY A 25 16.19 1.71 -9.69
N TYR A 26 14.97 2.18 -9.40
CA TYR A 26 14.35 2.00 -8.09
C TYR A 26 13.44 0.78 -8.10
N HIS A 27 13.68 -0.12 -7.18
CA HIS A 27 12.83 -1.29 -6.95
C HIS A 27 11.69 -0.89 -6.01
N VAL A 28 10.45 -1.02 -6.46
CA VAL A 28 9.28 -0.53 -5.73
C VAL A 28 8.28 -1.66 -5.57
N ASN A 29 7.86 -1.92 -4.33
CA ASN A 29 6.81 -2.90 -4.04
C ASN A 29 5.46 -2.23 -4.22
N ILE A 30 4.51 -2.95 -4.83
CA ILE A 30 3.18 -2.43 -5.12
C ILE A 30 2.11 -3.41 -4.67
N SER A 31 0.88 -2.91 -4.51
CA SER A 31 -0.31 -3.72 -4.28
C SER A 31 -0.88 -4.19 -5.62
N LEU A 32 -1.77 -5.18 -5.57
CA LEU A 32 -2.51 -5.59 -6.76
C LEU A 32 -3.41 -4.46 -7.27
N HIS A 33 -3.94 -3.63 -6.37
CA HIS A 33 -4.73 -2.46 -6.77
C HIS A 33 -3.89 -1.51 -7.63
N THR A 34 -2.69 -1.15 -7.18
CA THR A 34 -1.79 -0.30 -7.96
C THR A 34 -1.40 -0.97 -9.27
N TYR A 35 -1.11 -2.28 -9.24
CA TYR A 35 -0.79 -3.01 -10.47
C TYR A 35 -1.90 -2.87 -11.51
N SER A 36 -3.15 -2.99 -11.07
CA SER A 36 -4.31 -2.88 -11.98
C SER A 36 -4.48 -1.49 -12.57
N LEU A 37 -3.93 -0.46 -11.93
CA LEU A 37 -4.03 0.93 -12.36
C LEU A 37 -2.81 1.43 -13.14
N LEU A 38 -1.78 0.60 -13.30
CA LEU A 38 -0.59 1.04 -14.04
C LEU A 38 -0.98 1.41 -15.46
N PRO A 39 -0.55 2.59 -15.95
CA PRO A 39 -0.90 3.02 -17.30
C PRO A 39 -0.24 2.15 -18.37
N ALA A 40 -0.78 2.17 -19.58
CA ALA A 40 -0.24 1.42 -20.71
C ALA A 40 1.10 1.99 -21.20
N THR A 41 1.41 3.23 -20.85
CA THR A 41 2.67 3.88 -21.21
C THR A 41 3.81 3.36 -20.33
N ASP A 42 5.04 3.46 -20.85
CA ASP A 42 6.22 3.05 -20.09
C ASP A 42 6.81 4.15 -19.23
N PHE A 43 6.26 5.37 -19.25
CA PHE A 43 6.66 6.48 -18.38
C PHE A 43 5.57 6.73 -17.35
N ILE A 44 5.91 6.54 -16.06
CA ILE A 44 4.90 6.58 -15.00
C ILE A 44 5.38 7.42 -13.81
N LYS A 45 4.40 7.82 -13.00
CA LYS A 45 4.63 8.44 -11.70
C LYS A 45 3.96 7.58 -10.63
N LEU A 46 4.71 7.24 -9.57
CA LEU A 46 4.16 6.58 -8.39
C LEU A 46 4.38 7.45 -7.17
N PHE A 47 3.37 7.58 -6.33
CA PHE A 47 3.53 8.11 -4.98
C PHE A 47 4.17 7.02 -4.14
N THR A 48 5.11 7.39 -3.29
CA THR A 48 5.91 6.40 -2.57
C THR A 48 5.85 6.57 -1.07
N HIS A 49 6.14 5.48 -0.39
CA HIS A 49 6.42 5.44 1.03
C HIS A 49 7.73 4.69 1.23
N LEU A 50 8.71 5.33 1.84
CA LEU A 50 9.99 4.70 2.15
C LEU A 50 9.95 4.15 3.56
N GLN A 51 10.11 2.84 3.69
CA GLN A 51 10.26 2.19 4.98
C GLN A 51 11.74 1.97 5.26
N ILE A 52 12.23 2.54 6.35
CA ILE A 52 13.62 2.40 6.76
C ILE A 52 13.67 1.52 7.99
N LYS A 53 14.38 0.40 7.87
CA LYS A 53 14.69 -0.50 8.96
C LYS A 53 16.20 -0.57 9.12
N GLU A 54 16.65 -1.14 10.23
CA GLU A 54 18.07 -1.28 10.53
C GLU A 54 18.83 -1.99 9.40
N ASP A 55 18.21 -3.01 8.81
CA ASP A 55 18.84 -3.87 7.80
C ASP A 55 18.31 -3.68 6.39
N ALA A 56 17.36 -2.76 6.17
CA ALA A 56 16.77 -2.60 4.84
C ALA A 56 16.08 -1.25 4.65
N HIS A 57 16.14 -0.75 3.41
CA HIS A 57 15.32 0.37 2.94
C HIS A 57 14.39 -0.19 1.88
N THR A 58 13.08 -0.05 2.07
CA THR A 58 12.07 -0.62 1.16
C THR A 58 11.14 0.48 0.67
N LEU A 59 10.96 0.55 -0.65
CA LEU A 59 10.01 1.47 -1.27
C LEU A 59 8.70 0.76 -1.57
N PHE A 60 7.60 1.41 -1.20
CA PHE A 60 6.25 1.01 -1.59
C PHE A 60 5.70 2.11 -2.48
N GLY A 61 5.04 1.73 -3.58
CA GLY A 61 4.56 2.68 -4.56
C GLY A 61 3.07 2.51 -4.87
N PHE A 62 2.45 3.64 -5.21
CA PHE A 62 1.00 3.72 -5.41
C PHE A 62 0.72 4.64 -6.60
N VAL A 63 -0.18 4.21 -7.49
CA VAL A 63 -0.64 5.07 -8.59
C VAL A 63 -1.48 6.22 -8.03
N GLU A 64 -2.30 5.93 -7.01
CA GLU A 64 -3.18 6.91 -6.39
C GLU A 64 -2.63 7.35 -5.04
N LYS A 65 -2.62 8.67 -4.82
CA LYS A 65 -2.21 9.23 -3.54
C LYS A 65 -3.12 8.76 -2.40
N SER A 66 -4.41 8.56 -2.68
CA SER A 66 -5.37 8.06 -1.69
C SER A 66 -4.98 6.68 -1.16
N GLU A 67 -4.49 5.80 -2.02
CA GLU A 67 -4.02 4.48 -1.59
C GLU A 67 -2.82 4.60 -0.65
N ARG A 68 -1.86 5.50 -0.98
CA ARG A 68 -0.72 5.74 -0.10
C ARG A 68 -1.16 6.23 1.27
N GLU A 69 -2.13 7.14 1.32
CA GLU A 69 -2.61 7.67 2.60
C GLU A 69 -3.27 6.57 3.46
N ILE A 70 -4.05 5.68 2.84
CA ILE A 70 -4.63 4.54 3.55
C ILE A 70 -3.51 3.58 4.03
N PHE A 71 -2.52 3.32 3.18
CA PHE A 71 -1.38 2.49 3.56
C PHE A 71 -0.69 3.03 4.82
N LYS A 72 -0.46 4.33 4.86
CA LYS A 72 0.18 4.99 6.01
C LYS A 72 -0.68 4.89 7.27
N LEU A 73 -2.00 5.06 7.14
CA LEU A 73 -2.91 4.87 8.26
C LEU A 73 -2.88 3.44 8.79
N LEU A 74 -2.87 2.45 7.90
CA LEU A 74 -2.78 1.05 8.30
C LEU A 74 -1.49 0.77 9.06
N LEU A 75 -0.37 1.36 8.64
CA LEU A 75 0.91 1.20 9.34
C LEU A 75 0.89 1.77 10.76
N SER A 76 0.00 2.73 11.03
CA SER A 76 -0.10 3.33 12.37
C SER A 76 -0.79 2.41 13.38
N VAL A 77 -1.43 1.34 12.90
CA VAL A 77 -2.13 0.38 13.77
C VAL A 77 -1.13 -0.65 14.30
N SER A 78 -1.14 -0.85 15.62
CA SER A 78 -0.31 -1.89 16.25
C SER A 78 -0.67 -3.27 15.69
N GLY A 79 0.35 -4.01 15.26
CA GLY A 79 0.17 -5.32 14.65
C GLY A 79 0.08 -5.32 13.12
N ILE A 80 0.06 -4.15 12.49
CA ILE A 80 0.05 -4.02 11.04
C ILE A 80 1.42 -3.52 10.57
N GLY A 81 2.19 -4.41 9.94
CA GLY A 81 3.43 -4.02 9.26
C GLY A 81 3.17 -3.73 7.79
N ALA A 82 4.21 -3.31 7.08
CA ALA A 82 4.10 -2.93 5.68
C ALA A 82 3.64 -4.09 4.79
N SER A 83 4.12 -5.30 5.06
CA SER A 83 3.71 -6.48 4.29
C SER A 83 2.22 -6.78 4.44
N ILE A 84 1.70 -6.67 5.67
CA ILE A 84 0.27 -6.89 5.95
C ILE A 84 -0.55 -5.77 5.31
N ALA A 85 -0.12 -4.51 5.44
CA ALA A 85 -0.83 -3.38 4.83
C ALA A 85 -0.91 -3.56 3.30
N ARG A 86 0.16 -3.99 2.65
CA ARG A 86 0.15 -4.28 1.22
C ARG A 86 -0.81 -5.42 0.87
N THR A 87 -0.84 -6.48 1.68
CA THR A 87 -1.77 -7.59 1.50
C THR A 87 -3.22 -7.11 1.62
N MET A 88 -3.50 -6.22 2.57
CA MET A 88 -4.83 -5.64 2.73
C MET A 88 -5.25 -4.88 1.47
N LEU A 89 -4.36 -4.06 0.92
CA LEU A 89 -4.63 -3.27 -0.28
C LEU A 89 -4.63 -4.11 -1.56
N SER A 90 -4.13 -5.33 -1.50
CA SER A 90 -4.24 -6.28 -2.61
C SER A 90 -5.53 -7.09 -2.54
N SER A 91 -6.09 -7.27 -1.35
CA SER A 91 -7.33 -8.03 -1.13
C SER A 91 -8.57 -7.17 -1.31
N LEU A 92 -8.52 -5.91 -0.85
CA LEU A 92 -9.60 -4.94 -0.96
C LEU A 92 -9.02 -3.65 -1.52
N ASP A 93 -9.78 -2.95 -2.36
CA ASP A 93 -9.31 -1.66 -2.83
C ASP A 93 -9.41 -0.61 -1.71
N PRO A 94 -8.78 0.57 -1.87
CA PRO A 94 -8.79 1.59 -0.81
C PRO A 94 -10.20 2.00 -0.39
N LYS A 95 -11.14 2.07 -1.32
CA LYS A 95 -12.52 2.45 -1.02
C LYS A 95 -13.22 1.39 -0.19
N GLN A 96 -13.02 0.11 -0.51
CA GLN A 96 -13.59 -1.00 0.25
C GLN A 96 -13.06 -1.03 1.68
N ILE A 97 -11.74 -0.81 1.84
CA ILE A 97 -11.13 -0.75 3.17
C ILE A 97 -11.69 0.43 3.97
N THR A 98 -11.74 1.61 3.36
CA THR A 98 -12.26 2.81 4.01
C THR A 98 -13.71 2.60 4.45
N ASN A 99 -14.54 2.05 3.58
CA ASN A 99 -15.95 1.78 3.90
C ASN A 99 -16.10 0.77 5.03
N ALA A 100 -15.31 -0.30 5.03
CA ALA A 100 -15.35 -1.30 6.09
C ALA A 100 -14.95 -0.70 7.44
N ILE A 101 -13.91 0.12 7.46
CA ILE A 101 -13.47 0.78 8.69
C ILE A 101 -14.53 1.77 9.17
N ALA A 102 -15.05 2.61 8.29
CA ALA A 102 -16.04 3.63 8.65
C ALA A 102 -17.33 3.02 9.17
N SER A 103 -17.76 1.89 8.63
CA SER A 103 -18.99 1.20 9.05
C SER A 103 -18.78 0.24 10.23
N GLY A 104 -17.55 0.04 10.68
CA GLY A 104 -17.24 -0.90 11.76
C GLY A 104 -17.36 -2.37 11.36
N ASP A 105 -17.15 -2.66 10.09
CA ASP A 105 -17.29 -4.02 9.52
C ASP A 105 -16.06 -4.87 9.81
N VAL A 106 -15.98 -5.38 11.02
CA VAL A 106 -14.86 -6.19 11.50
C VAL A 106 -14.69 -7.46 10.63
N LEU A 107 -15.80 -8.09 10.24
CA LEU A 107 -15.72 -9.35 9.49
C LEU A 107 -15.07 -9.19 8.13
N THR A 108 -15.34 -8.08 7.43
CA THR A 108 -14.70 -7.80 6.15
C THR A 108 -13.19 -7.64 6.32
N ILE A 109 -12.76 -6.90 7.34
CA ILE A 109 -11.33 -6.71 7.62
C ILE A 109 -10.69 -8.05 8.03
N GLN A 110 -11.38 -8.83 8.87
CA GLN A 110 -10.87 -10.12 9.33
C GLN A 110 -10.79 -11.16 8.21
N SER A 111 -11.57 -11.01 7.15
CA SER A 111 -11.52 -11.92 6.00
C SER A 111 -10.20 -11.87 5.24
N ILE A 112 -9.40 -10.84 5.44
CA ILE A 112 -8.11 -10.69 4.78
C ILE A 112 -7.12 -11.67 5.39
N LYS A 113 -6.41 -12.40 4.52
CA LYS A 113 -5.41 -13.37 4.97
C LYS A 113 -4.33 -12.68 5.82
N GLY A 114 -4.05 -13.26 6.97
CA GLY A 114 -3.06 -12.73 7.91
C GLY A 114 -3.62 -11.77 8.94
N ILE A 115 -4.92 -11.45 8.87
CA ILE A 115 -5.59 -10.57 9.84
C ILE A 115 -6.48 -11.43 10.76
N GLY A 116 -6.13 -11.47 12.05
CA GLY A 116 -6.95 -12.12 13.05
C GLY A 116 -8.02 -11.20 13.61
N SER A 117 -8.87 -11.76 14.45
CA SER A 117 -9.98 -11.03 15.07
C SER A 117 -9.52 -9.81 15.86
N LYS A 118 -8.48 -9.95 16.66
CA LYS A 118 -7.97 -8.85 17.51
C LYS A 118 -7.40 -7.73 16.67
N THR A 119 -6.64 -8.06 15.64
CA THR A 119 -6.05 -7.05 14.75
C THR A 119 -7.14 -6.33 13.96
N ALA A 120 -8.15 -7.07 13.47
CA ALA A 120 -9.27 -6.44 12.76
C ALA A 120 -10.02 -5.46 13.66
N GLN A 121 -10.30 -5.84 14.91
CA GLN A 121 -10.92 -4.94 15.88
C GLN A 121 -10.07 -3.71 16.16
N ARG A 122 -8.76 -3.89 16.24
CA ARG A 122 -7.81 -2.79 16.48
C ARG A 122 -7.81 -1.82 15.32
N VAL A 123 -7.86 -2.31 14.08
CA VAL A 123 -7.95 -1.46 12.89
C VAL A 123 -9.17 -0.56 12.97
N ILE A 124 -10.32 -1.14 13.27
CA ILE A 124 -11.57 -0.38 13.40
C ILE A 124 -11.44 0.66 14.53
N LEU A 125 -10.98 0.22 15.70
CA LEU A 125 -10.86 1.10 16.88
C LEU A 125 -9.96 2.30 16.59
N ASP A 126 -8.79 2.05 16.00
CA ASP A 126 -7.77 3.08 15.81
C ASP A 126 -8.09 4.01 14.63
N LEU A 127 -8.76 3.53 13.60
CA LEU A 127 -8.90 4.27 12.34
C LEU A 127 -10.30 4.79 12.03
N LYS A 128 -11.34 4.34 12.74
CA LYS A 128 -12.72 4.71 12.44
C LYS A 128 -12.94 6.23 12.37
N GLU A 129 -12.29 6.96 13.25
CA GLU A 129 -12.41 8.43 13.30
C GLU A 129 -11.47 9.12 12.30
N LYS A 130 -10.57 8.38 11.65
CA LYS A 130 -9.54 8.93 10.77
C LYS A 130 -9.79 8.72 9.28
N VAL A 131 -10.81 7.93 8.95
CA VAL A 131 -11.14 7.64 7.56
C VAL A 131 -12.41 8.34 7.11
#